data_ad576b7d926edd29955b34c05dec9a22
#
_entry.id   ad576b7d926edd29955b34c05dec9a22
#
_cell.length_a   1.000
_cell.length_b   1.000
_cell.length_c   1.000
_cell.angle_alpha   90.00
_cell.angle_beta   90.00
_cell.angle_gamma   90.00
#
_symmetry.space_group_name_H-M   'P 1'
#
loop_
_entity.id
_entity.type
_entity.pdbx_description
1 polymer ?
#
loop_
_entity_poly.entity_id
_entity_poly.type
_entity_poly.pdbx_seq_one_letter_code
_entity_poly.pdbx_strand_id
1 'polypeptide(L)'
;MAPTTTASRRIDLSDPPEPYLSFWRERRVCTLTTLRPDGTPHVVPVGVTYDPEAKVARVLARRTSRKVAHVLAAADAEGPGARVAVCQFEGRNWATLEGLARIRTEPAEIAEAERRYEERYGRRPSPNPDRVLIEISLTKALGKV
;
A
#
# COMPACT_ATOMS: atom_id res chain seq x y z
N MET A 1 11.52 -4.97 -38.99
CA MET A 1 11.62 -4.22 -37.76
C MET A 1 11.17 -5.11 -36.58
N ALA A 2 11.95 -5.15 -35.57
CA ALA A 2 11.54 -5.90 -34.40
C ALA A 2 10.32 -5.24 -33.77
N PRO A 3 9.33 -6.02 -33.32
CA PRO A 3 8.23 -5.47 -32.56
C PRO A 3 8.76 -4.77 -31.31
N THR A 4 8.19 -3.63 -31.00
CA THR A 4 8.53 -2.95 -29.76
C THR A 4 8.09 -3.84 -28.61
N THR A 5 9.04 -4.51 -28.00
CA THR A 5 8.73 -5.28 -26.80
C THR A 5 8.57 -4.26 -25.70
N THR A 6 7.37 -4.17 -25.17
CA THR A 6 7.15 -3.38 -23.95
C THR A 6 7.99 -4.01 -22.87
N ALA A 7 9.00 -3.28 -22.39
CA ALA A 7 9.81 -3.77 -21.29
C ALA A 7 8.90 -4.08 -20.09
N SER A 8 9.12 -5.22 -19.45
CA SER A 8 8.40 -5.55 -18.23
C SER A 8 8.66 -4.46 -17.18
N ARG A 9 7.61 -3.94 -16.59
CA ARG A 9 7.70 -3.01 -15.47
C ARG A 9 7.64 -3.73 -14.13
N ARG A 10 7.74 -5.05 -14.16
CA ARG A 10 7.69 -5.86 -12.96
C ARG A 10 8.98 -5.74 -12.17
N ILE A 11 8.80 -5.53 -10.87
CA ILE A 11 9.89 -5.44 -9.91
C ILE A 11 9.92 -6.73 -9.10
N ASP A 12 11.10 -7.30 -8.90
CA ASP A 12 11.26 -8.48 -8.05
C ASP A 12 11.11 -8.07 -6.58
N LEU A 13 10.05 -8.54 -5.94
CA LEU A 13 9.78 -8.25 -4.52
C LEU A 13 10.87 -8.81 -3.59
N SER A 14 11.60 -9.83 -4.03
CA SER A 14 12.68 -10.42 -3.23
C SER A 14 13.97 -9.65 -3.33
N ASP A 15 14.11 -8.81 -4.35
CA ASP A 15 15.32 -8.02 -4.58
C ASP A 15 15.00 -6.74 -5.35
N PRO A 16 14.26 -5.81 -4.73
CA PRO A 16 13.90 -4.55 -5.40
C PRO A 16 15.16 -3.72 -5.67
N PRO A 17 15.26 -3.06 -6.83
CA PRO A 17 16.40 -2.17 -7.11
C PRO A 17 16.43 -0.99 -6.15
N GLU A 18 17.62 -0.50 -5.82
CA GLU A 18 17.76 0.63 -4.91
C GLU A 18 17.00 1.89 -5.36
N PRO A 19 16.96 2.26 -6.65
CA PRO A 19 16.14 3.41 -7.06
C PRO A 19 14.66 3.25 -6.72
N TYR A 20 14.13 2.03 -6.83
CA TYR A 20 12.75 1.73 -6.48
C TYR A 20 12.51 1.90 -4.97
N LEU A 21 13.42 1.37 -4.17
CA LEU A 21 13.35 1.51 -2.71
C LEU A 21 13.47 2.97 -2.27
N SER A 22 14.39 3.71 -2.88
CA SER A 22 14.59 5.13 -2.61
C SER A 22 13.33 5.93 -2.93
N PHE A 23 12.68 5.63 -4.04
CA PHE A 23 11.43 6.29 -4.45
C PHE A 23 10.34 6.11 -3.39
N TRP A 24 10.24 4.94 -2.78
CA TRP A 24 9.27 4.67 -1.71
C TRP A 24 9.63 5.31 -0.36
N ARG A 25 10.87 5.75 -0.19
CA ARG A 25 11.29 6.47 1.03
C ARG A 25 11.02 7.96 0.97
N GLU A 26 10.91 8.52 -0.24
CA GLU A 26 10.63 9.94 -0.42
C GLU A 26 9.22 10.27 0.06
N ARG A 27 9.09 11.42 0.74
CA ARG A 27 7.79 11.87 1.21
C ARG A 27 6.87 12.17 0.02
N ARG A 28 5.79 11.39 -0.10
CA ARG A 28 4.88 11.52 -1.24
C ARG A 28 3.52 10.95 -0.87
N VAL A 29 2.45 11.65 -1.29
CA VAL A 29 1.11 11.11 -1.16
C VAL A 29 0.94 10.01 -2.20
N CYS A 30 0.30 8.93 -1.79
CA CYS A 30 0.03 7.78 -2.64
C CYS A 30 -1.47 7.63 -2.85
N THR A 31 -1.88 6.74 -3.74
CA THR A 31 -3.29 6.34 -3.85
C THR A 31 -3.44 4.92 -3.34
N LEU A 32 -4.60 4.64 -2.74
CA LEU A 32 -5.01 3.29 -2.40
C LEU A 32 -6.26 2.96 -3.19
N THR A 33 -6.22 1.86 -3.92
CA THR A 33 -7.36 1.32 -4.64
C THR A 33 -7.88 0.10 -3.89
N THR A 34 -9.15 0.16 -3.50
CA THR A 34 -9.90 -0.97 -2.95
C THR A 34 -11.07 -1.27 -3.86
N LEU A 35 -11.69 -2.42 -3.72
CA LEU A 35 -12.87 -2.78 -4.49
C LEU A 35 -14.11 -2.71 -3.62
N ARG A 36 -15.17 -2.09 -4.15
CA ARG A 36 -16.48 -2.12 -3.53
C ARG A 36 -17.07 -3.52 -3.66
N PRO A 37 -18.09 -3.88 -2.87
CA PRO A 37 -18.72 -5.20 -2.98
C PRO A 37 -19.22 -5.56 -4.38
N ASP A 38 -19.58 -4.56 -5.19
CA ASP A 38 -20.00 -4.79 -6.58
C ASP A 38 -18.82 -4.94 -7.56
N GLY A 39 -17.58 -4.90 -7.07
CA GLY A 39 -16.37 -5.03 -7.87
C GLY A 39 -15.86 -3.73 -8.48
N THR A 40 -16.54 -2.61 -8.28
CA THR A 40 -16.07 -1.33 -8.81
C THR A 40 -14.94 -0.75 -7.95
N PRO A 41 -13.94 -0.11 -8.59
CA PRO A 41 -12.81 0.42 -7.84
C PRO A 41 -13.13 1.72 -7.10
N HIS A 42 -12.53 1.85 -5.91
CA HIS A 42 -12.59 3.04 -5.08
C HIS A 42 -11.15 3.49 -4.86
N VAL A 43 -10.83 4.74 -5.22
CA VAL A 43 -9.46 5.27 -5.16
C VAL A 43 -9.43 6.52 -4.30
N VAL A 44 -8.55 6.53 -3.31
CA VAL A 44 -8.39 7.67 -2.38
C VAL A 44 -6.91 7.94 -2.12
N PRO A 45 -6.54 9.19 -1.80
CA PRO A 45 -5.18 9.51 -1.38
C PRO A 45 -4.89 9.00 0.01
N VAL A 46 -3.70 8.45 0.21
CA VAL A 46 -3.26 7.89 1.50
C VAL A 46 -1.76 8.09 1.69
N GLY A 47 -1.29 7.96 2.93
CA GLY A 47 0.12 7.75 3.21
C GLY A 47 0.40 6.25 3.25
N VAL A 48 1.50 5.83 2.64
CA VAL A 48 1.89 4.42 2.57
C VAL A 48 3.32 4.29 3.08
N THR A 49 3.60 3.22 3.83
CA THR A 49 4.96 2.83 4.12
C THR A 49 5.21 1.43 3.57
N TYR A 50 6.38 1.26 2.97
CA TYR A 50 6.79 0.01 2.35
C TYR A 50 7.90 -0.62 3.15
N ASP A 51 7.70 -1.87 3.54
CA ASP A 51 8.67 -2.70 4.26
C ASP A 51 9.13 -3.82 3.32
N PRO A 52 10.25 -3.65 2.63
CA PRO A 52 10.69 -4.63 1.64
C PRO A 52 11.13 -5.96 2.26
N GLU A 53 11.65 -5.96 3.47
CA GLU A 53 12.05 -7.20 4.14
C GLU A 53 10.85 -8.08 4.47
N ALA A 54 9.80 -7.48 5.02
CA ALA A 54 8.58 -8.20 5.34
C ALA A 54 7.68 -8.40 4.13
N LYS A 55 7.95 -7.71 3.02
CA LYS A 55 7.09 -7.67 1.82
C LYS A 55 5.68 -7.21 2.18
N VAL A 56 5.61 -6.12 2.91
CA VAL A 56 4.38 -5.55 3.43
C VAL A 56 4.34 -4.05 3.14
N ALA A 57 3.16 -3.56 2.79
CA ALA A 57 2.87 -2.13 2.79
C ALA A 57 1.82 -1.86 3.86
N ARG A 58 1.92 -0.69 4.51
CA ARG A 58 1.05 -0.32 5.63
C ARG A 58 0.39 1.01 5.35
N VAL A 59 -0.90 1.07 5.64
CA VAL A 59 -1.71 2.29 5.53
C VAL A 59 -2.49 2.46 6.82
N LEU A 60 -2.31 3.60 7.48
CA LEU A 60 -3.10 3.94 8.65
C LEU A 60 -4.45 4.50 8.22
N ALA A 61 -5.51 4.10 8.88
CA ALA A 61 -6.86 4.50 8.51
C ALA A 61 -7.76 4.63 9.74
N ARG A 62 -8.91 5.28 9.54
CA ARG A 62 -9.96 5.31 10.55
C ARG A 62 -10.83 4.07 10.40
N ARG A 63 -11.20 3.48 11.53
CA ARG A 63 -12.06 2.29 11.58
C ARG A 63 -13.34 2.45 10.75
N THR A 64 -13.91 3.64 10.70
CA THR A 64 -15.17 3.92 10.02
C THR A 64 -15.03 4.33 8.56
N SER A 65 -13.81 4.35 8.01
CA SER A 65 -13.61 4.75 6.62
C SER A 65 -14.12 3.72 5.62
N ARG A 66 -14.46 4.20 4.42
CA ARG A 66 -14.92 3.33 3.32
C ARG A 66 -13.89 2.29 2.93
N LYS A 67 -12.62 2.68 2.86
CA LYS A 67 -11.55 1.75 2.49
C LYS A 67 -11.41 0.59 3.48
N VAL A 68 -11.63 0.86 4.76
CA VAL A 68 -11.63 -0.19 5.78
C VAL A 68 -12.83 -1.11 5.60
N ALA A 69 -14.01 -0.55 5.35
CA ALA A 69 -15.21 -1.35 5.10
C ALA A 69 -15.03 -2.27 3.89
N HIS A 70 -14.41 -1.78 2.81
CA HIS A 70 -14.15 -2.58 1.61
C HIS A 70 -13.21 -3.74 1.91
N VAL A 71 -12.15 -3.48 2.67
CA VAL A 71 -11.20 -4.53 3.04
C VAL A 71 -11.86 -5.59 3.91
N LEU A 72 -12.62 -5.19 4.91
CA LEU A 72 -13.33 -6.13 5.79
C LEU A 72 -14.30 -7.02 5.02
N ALA A 73 -15.12 -6.42 4.14
CA ALA A 73 -16.10 -7.16 3.36
C ALA A 73 -15.45 -8.17 2.43
N ALA A 74 -14.39 -7.78 1.72
CA ALA A 74 -13.71 -8.65 0.78
C ALA A 74 -12.88 -9.72 1.48
N ALA A 75 -12.23 -9.38 2.60
CA ALA A 75 -11.44 -10.34 3.37
C ALA A 75 -12.31 -11.47 3.93
N ASP A 76 -13.50 -11.13 4.41
CA ASP A 76 -14.45 -12.12 4.93
C ASP A 76 -14.97 -13.03 3.80
N ALA A 77 -15.19 -12.49 2.60
CA ALA A 77 -15.73 -13.23 1.46
C ALA A 77 -14.68 -14.10 0.78
N GLU A 78 -13.43 -13.63 0.67
CA GLU A 78 -12.38 -14.26 -0.14
C GLU A 78 -11.28 -14.95 0.66
N GLY A 79 -11.35 -14.96 1.98
CA GLY A 79 -10.39 -15.69 2.82
C GLY A 79 -9.08 -14.96 3.10
N PRO A 80 -8.02 -15.07 2.28
CA PRO A 80 -6.67 -14.62 2.66
C PRO A 80 -6.50 -13.10 2.70
N GLY A 81 -7.47 -12.31 2.29
CA GLY A 81 -7.42 -10.86 2.32
C GLY A 81 -8.10 -10.24 1.13
N ALA A 82 -8.23 -8.91 1.16
CA ALA A 82 -8.84 -8.13 0.09
C ALA A 82 -7.79 -7.71 -0.92
N ARG A 83 -8.07 -7.82 -2.21
CA ARG A 83 -7.16 -7.34 -3.26
C ARG A 83 -7.14 -5.83 -3.27
N VAL A 84 -5.94 -5.26 -3.17
CA VAL A 84 -5.74 -3.81 -3.17
C VAL A 84 -4.48 -3.47 -3.94
N ALA A 85 -4.36 -2.18 -4.27
CA ALA A 85 -3.14 -1.64 -4.87
C ALA A 85 -2.85 -0.25 -4.30
N VAL A 86 -1.57 0.04 -4.11
CA VAL A 86 -1.12 1.39 -3.79
C VAL A 86 -0.19 1.87 -4.88
N CYS A 87 -0.28 3.16 -5.21
CA CYS A 87 0.49 3.74 -6.30
C CYS A 87 0.98 5.14 -5.94
N GLN A 88 2.16 5.48 -6.40
CA GLN A 88 2.68 6.84 -6.32
C GLN A 88 3.39 7.18 -7.63
N PHE A 89 3.50 8.47 -7.92
CA PHE A 89 4.20 8.92 -9.11
C PHE A 89 4.80 10.30 -8.88
N GLU A 90 5.85 10.58 -9.67
CA GLU A 90 6.48 11.89 -9.75
C GLU A 90 7.01 12.05 -11.17
N GLY A 91 6.38 12.94 -11.94
CA GLY A 91 6.72 13.07 -13.35
C GLY A 91 6.49 11.74 -14.08
N ARG A 92 7.54 11.21 -14.67
CA ARG A 92 7.49 9.92 -15.39
C ARG A 92 7.77 8.72 -14.51
N ASN A 93 8.27 8.96 -13.30
CA ASN A 93 8.54 7.87 -12.36
C ASN A 93 7.24 7.44 -11.68
N TRP A 94 7.03 6.14 -11.57
CA TRP A 94 5.86 5.62 -10.89
C TRP A 94 6.17 4.27 -10.27
N ALA A 95 5.43 3.93 -9.23
CA ALA A 95 5.57 2.66 -8.54
C ALA A 95 4.21 2.21 -7.99
N THR A 96 3.91 0.94 -8.20
CA THR A 96 2.67 0.32 -7.72
C THR A 96 3.01 -0.95 -6.95
N LEU A 97 2.38 -1.11 -5.80
CA LEU A 97 2.46 -2.34 -5.01
C LEU A 97 1.05 -2.92 -4.93
N GLU A 98 0.92 -4.20 -5.27
CA GLU A 98 -0.35 -4.92 -5.21
C GLU A 98 -0.26 -6.03 -4.17
N GLY A 99 -1.35 -6.30 -3.51
CA GLY A 99 -1.35 -7.37 -2.53
C GLY A 99 -2.72 -7.63 -1.92
N LEU A 100 -2.68 -8.37 -0.82
CA LEU A 100 -3.86 -8.77 -0.07
C LEU A 100 -3.87 -8.04 1.26
N ALA A 101 -4.93 -7.27 1.49
CA ALA A 101 -5.09 -6.41 2.65
C ALA A 101 -5.91 -7.06 3.75
N ARG A 102 -5.48 -6.82 4.98
CA ARG A 102 -6.23 -7.17 6.19
C ARG A 102 -6.25 -5.98 7.13
N ILE A 103 -7.28 -5.92 7.95
CA ILE A 103 -7.35 -4.90 8.98
C ILE A 103 -6.73 -5.46 10.26
N ARG A 104 -5.77 -4.71 10.81
CA ARG A 104 -5.12 -5.04 12.07
C ARG A 104 -5.52 -4.02 13.11
N THR A 105 -5.85 -4.50 14.30
CA THR A 105 -6.29 -3.65 15.42
C THR A 105 -5.41 -3.78 16.65
N GLU A 106 -4.38 -4.62 16.62
CA GLU A 106 -3.46 -4.81 17.73
C GLU A 106 -2.65 -3.52 17.99
N PRO A 107 -2.63 -3.01 19.23
CA PRO A 107 -1.93 -1.77 19.53
C PRO A 107 -0.45 -1.77 19.14
N ALA A 108 0.25 -2.89 19.30
CA ALA A 108 1.65 -3.00 18.95
C ALA A 108 1.88 -2.87 17.43
N GLU A 109 0.98 -3.45 16.63
CA GLU A 109 1.07 -3.36 15.17
C GLU A 109 0.75 -1.95 14.67
N ILE A 110 -0.24 -1.30 15.28
CA ILE A 110 -0.57 0.09 14.98
C ILE A 110 0.60 1.01 15.36
N ALA A 111 1.21 0.81 16.52
CA ALA A 111 2.35 1.61 16.96
C ALA A 111 3.54 1.49 16.00
N GLU A 112 3.83 0.29 15.51
CA GLU A 112 4.88 0.09 14.51
C GLU A 112 4.56 0.79 13.20
N ALA A 113 3.31 0.74 12.76
CA ALA A 113 2.87 1.45 11.56
C ALA A 113 2.98 2.96 11.72
N GLU A 114 2.66 3.50 12.90
CA GLU A 114 2.80 4.91 13.21
C GLU A 114 4.28 5.35 13.22
N ARG A 115 5.16 4.51 13.74
CA ARG A 115 6.60 4.77 13.73
C ARG A 115 7.13 4.87 12.30
N ARG A 116 6.75 3.95 11.43
CA ARG A 116 7.15 3.95 10.01
C ARG A 116 6.57 5.14 9.26
N TYR A 117 5.35 5.52 9.58
CA TYR A 117 4.73 6.71 9.01
C TYR A 117 5.53 7.97 9.38
N GLU A 118 5.89 8.11 10.65
CA GLU A 118 6.71 9.24 11.12
C GLU A 118 8.06 9.28 10.41
N GLU A 119 8.68 8.12 10.22
CA GLU A 119 9.96 8.00 9.53
C GLU A 119 9.87 8.48 8.08
N ARG A 120 8.83 8.10 7.35
CA ARG A 120 8.66 8.51 5.95
C ARG A 120 8.19 9.94 5.81
N TYR A 121 7.19 10.33 6.58
CA TYR A 121 6.48 11.60 6.38
C TYR A 121 6.98 12.73 7.27
N GLY A 122 7.90 12.45 8.19
CA GLY A 122 8.55 13.46 9.00
C GLY A 122 7.68 14.08 10.09
N ARG A 123 6.53 13.45 10.37
CA ARG A 123 5.65 13.90 11.44
C ARG A 123 4.88 12.73 12.03
N ARG A 124 4.61 12.81 13.32
CA ARG A 124 3.80 11.82 14.01
C ARG A 124 2.34 11.97 13.57
N PRO A 125 1.62 10.88 13.28
CA PRO A 125 0.18 10.97 13.02
C PRO A 125 -0.55 11.55 14.24
N SER A 126 -1.59 12.34 13.99
CA SER A 126 -2.42 12.87 15.08
C SER A 126 -3.04 11.74 15.89
N PRO A 127 -3.12 11.84 17.21
CA PRO A 127 -3.76 10.80 18.02
C PRO A 127 -5.19 10.52 17.54
N ASN A 128 -5.54 9.25 17.39
CA ASN A 128 -6.86 8.84 16.96
C ASN A 128 -7.19 7.47 17.56
N PRO A 129 -8.12 7.38 18.53
CA PRO A 129 -8.47 6.11 19.15
C PRO A 129 -9.15 5.13 18.20
N ASP A 130 -9.69 5.62 17.07
CA ASP A 130 -10.32 4.80 16.05
C ASP A 130 -9.35 4.37 14.93
N ARG A 131 -8.06 4.58 15.14
CA ARG A 131 -7.06 4.21 14.14
C ARG A 131 -6.93 2.69 14.05
N VAL A 132 -6.91 2.21 12.83
CA VAL A 132 -6.60 0.82 12.49
C VAL A 132 -5.49 0.80 11.45
N LEU A 133 -4.89 -0.38 11.26
CA LEU A 133 -3.87 -0.60 10.25
C LEU A 133 -4.46 -1.42 9.12
N ILE A 134 -4.31 -0.93 7.90
CA ILE A 134 -4.50 -1.74 6.70
C ILE A 134 -3.12 -2.31 6.38
N GLU A 135 -2.95 -3.61 6.62
CA GLU A 135 -1.71 -4.32 6.33
C GLU A 135 -1.86 -5.04 5.02
N ILE A 136 -0.96 -4.77 4.08
CA ILE A 136 -1.01 -5.33 2.74
C ILE A 136 0.15 -6.30 2.56
N SER A 137 -0.17 -7.59 2.45
CA SER A 137 0.83 -8.62 2.11
C SER A 137 1.06 -8.54 0.61
N LEU A 138 2.26 -8.15 0.21
CA LEU A 138 2.54 -7.84 -1.19
C LEU A 138 2.72 -9.10 -2.03
N THR A 139 2.08 -9.12 -3.19
CA THR A 139 2.17 -10.20 -4.17
C THR A 139 2.83 -9.74 -5.46
N LYS A 140 2.87 -8.43 -5.73
CA LYS A 140 3.38 -7.90 -6.97
C LYS A 140 3.87 -6.46 -6.80
N ALA A 141 4.98 -6.15 -7.42
CA ALA A 141 5.50 -4.78 -7.51
C ALA A 141 5.74 -4.44 -8.96
N LEU A 142 5.39 -3.21 -9.32
CA LEU A 142 5.52 -2.68 -10.68
C LEU A 142 6.11 -1.28 -10.60
N GLY A 143 6.74 -0.84 -11.66
CA GLY A 143 7.14 0.54 -11.73
C GLY A 143 8.23 0.83 -12.74
N LYS A 144 8.46 2.12 -12.89
CA LYS A 144 9.55 2.66 -13.69
C LYS A 144 10.12 3.85 -12.92
N VAL A 145 11.30 3.66 -12.38
CA VAL A 145 11.98 4.66 -11.57
C VAL A 145 13.41 4.84 -12.05
#